data_97a7c8b6b58dcecea59044634cd9798b
#
_entry.id   97a7c8b6b58dcecea59044634cd9798b
#
_cell.length_a   1.000
_cell.length_b   1.000
_cell.length_c   1.000
_cell.angle_alpha   90.00
_cell.angle_beta   90.00
_cell.angle_gamma   90.00
#
_symmetry.space_group_name_H-M   'P 1'
#
loop_
_entity.id
_entity.type
_entity.pdbx_description
1 polymer ?
#
loop_
_entity_poly.entity_id
_entity_poly.type
_entity_poly.pdbx_seq_one_letter_code
_entity_poly.pdbx_strand_id
1 'polypeptide(L)'
;MMKSSAKKNVPRLLSFILVSVFISSFQTSCALTGALVFERFDNYLANYFKKFADFSKDQEQEIDDFSKQYQVWIIENHIEEFGDLLVELKSSNANSVSYTVEKIDKKFRNILRETNVYFASPFAKFS
;
A
#
# COMPACT_ATOMS: atom_id res chain seq x y z
N MET A 1 -31.76 47.04 3.93
CA MET A 1 -32.02 45.95 3.00
C MET A 1 -30.77 45.27 2.42
N MET A 2 -29.67 45.96 2.27
CA MET A 2 -28.39 45.34 1.79
C MET A 2 -27.73 44.40 2.80
N LYS A 3 -27.96 44.51 4.08
CA LYS A 3 -27.38 43.66 5.13
C LYS A 3 -27.97 42.26 5.21
N SER A 4 -29.18 41.97 4.68
CA SER A 4 -29.79 40.66 4.73
C SER A 4 -29.35 39.72 3.58
N SER A 5 -28.89 40.29 2.46
CA SER A 5 -28.40 39.51 1.32
C SER A 5 -26.99 38.97 1.55
N ALA A 6 -26.15 39.66 2.29
CA ALA A 6 -24.81 39.20 2.65
C ALA A 6 -24.83 38.07 3.68
N LYS A 7 -25.79 38.05 4.57
CA LYS A 7 -25.97 36.98 5.56
C LYS A 7 -26.39 35.63 4.98
N LYS A 8 -27.07 35.58 3.83
CA LYS A 8 -27.50 34.35 3.17
C LYS A 8 -26.40 33.62 2.39
N ASN A 9 -25.37 34.35 1.96
CA ASN A 9 -24.30 33.77 1.15
C ASN A 9 -23.10 33.27 1.96
N VAL A 10 -22.93 33.80 3.19
CA VAL A 10 -21.83 33.38 4.10
C VAL A 10 -21.90 31.90 4.48
N PRO A 11 -23.05 31.30 4.87
CA PRO A 11 -23.11 29.87 5.20
C PRO A 11 -22.89 28.95 3.99
N ARG A 12 -23.24 29.37 2.77
CA ARG A 12 -22.95 28.61 1.55
C ARG A 12 -21.45 28.63 1.21
N LEU A 13 -20.81 29.78 1.30
CA LEU A 13 -19.36 29.91 1.07
C LEU A 13 -18.58 29.12 2.12
N LEU A 14 -18.98 29.17 3.39
CA LEU A 14 -18.39 28.41 4.48
C LEU A 14 -18.55 26.91 4.26
N SER A 15 -19.71 26.46 3.79
CA SER A 15 -19.98 25.06 3.45
C SER A 15 -19.09 24.58 2.30
N PHE A 16 -18.90 25.37 1.24
CA PHE A 16 -18.00 25.04 0.13
C PHE A 16 -16.55 24.95 0.57
N ILE A 17 -16.09 25.86 1.42
CA ILE A 17 -14.74 25.85 1.98
C ILE A 17 -14.52 24.60 2.84
N LEU A 18 -15.45 24.27 3.71
CA LEU A 18 -15.40 23.06 4.56
C LEU A 18 -15.36 21.77 3.74
N VAL A 19 -16.20 21.66 2.71
CA VAL A 19 -16.19 20.50 1.80
C VAL A 19 -14.88 20.39 1.03
N SER A 20 -14.35 21.51 0.53
CA SER A 20 -13.08 21.56 -0.18
C SER A 20 -11.90 21.14 0.71
N VAL A 21 -11.83 21.62 1.93
CA VAL A 21 -10.82 21.25 2.93
C VAL A 21 -10.93 19.76 3.27
N PHE A 22 -12.15 19.26 3.41
CA PHE A 22 -12.41 17.86 3.71
C PHE A 22 -11.94 16.93 2.57
N ILE A 23 -12.25 17.28 1.32
CA ILE A 23 -11.82 16.51 0.13
C ILE A 23 -10.28 16.54 0.00
N SER A 24 -9.64 17.69 0.23
CA SER A 24 -8.18 17.82 0.18
C SER A 24 -7.49 16.98 1.27
N SER A 25 -8.10 16.88 2.45
CA SER A 25 -7.60 16.05 3.55
C SER A 25 -7.64 14.56 3.23
N PHE A 26 -8.62 14.09 2.47
CA PHE A 26 -8.68 12.68 2.03
C PHE A 26 -7.56 12.29 1.07
N GLN A 27 -7.13 13.19 0.20
CA GLN A 27 -6.05 12.89 -0.76
C GLN A 27 -4.69 12.73 -0.08
N THR A 28 -4.41 13.50 0.95
CA THR A 28 -3.16 13.40 1.73
C THR A 28 -3.15 12.22 2.68
N SER A 29 -4.31 11.82 3.21
CA SER A 29 -4.39 10.70 4.15
C SER A 29 -4.12 9.35 3.48
N CYS A 30 -4.50 9.14 2.22
CA CYS A 30 -4.22 7.88 1.50
C CYS A 30 -2.71 7.66 1.29
N ALA A 31 -1.96 8.69 0.92
CA ALA A 31 -0.51 8.60 0.76
C ALA A 31 0.20 8.35 2.10
N LEU A 32 -0.22 9.06 3.14
CA LEU A 32 0.33 8.89 4.50
C LEU A 32 0.00 7.51 5.09
N THR A 33 -1.23 7.02 4.90
CA THR A 33 -1.65 5.69 5.35
C THR A 33 -0.88 4.60 4.62
N GLY A 34 -0.67 4.73 3.31
CA GLY A 34 0.14 3.81 2.51
C GLY A 34 1.58 3.74 3.01
N ALA A 35 2.21 4.88 3.28
CA ALA A 35 3.57 4.94 3.83
C ALA A 35 3.65 4.28 5.21
N LEU A 36 2.70 4.55 6.12
CA LEU A 36 2.64 3.94 7.45
C LEU A 36 2.41 2.44 7.41
N VAL A 37 1.54 1.96 6.54
CA VAL A 37 1.31 0.52 6.33
C VAL A 37 2.59 -0.13 5.80
N PHE A 38 3.28 0.52 4.87
CA PHE A 38 4.50 0.01 4.29
C PHE A 38 5.66 -0.04 5.29
N GLU A 39 5.83 0.98 6.13
CA GLU A 39 6.83 0.99 7.20
C GLU A 39 6.63 -0.13 8.25
N ARG A 40 5.39 -0.57 8.44
CA ARG A 40 5.02 -1.64 9.37
C ARG A 40 4.75 -2.97 8.70
N PHE A 41 5.06 -3.07 7.42
CA PHE A 41 4.78 -4.27 6.63
C PHE A 41 5.50 -5.51 7.19
N ASP A 42 6.73 -5.36 7.66
CA ASP A 42 7.50 -6.42 8.30
C ASP A 42 6.78 -6.97 9.54
N ASN A 43 6.31 -6.10 10.42
CA ASN A 43 5.54 -6.49 11.61
C ASN A 43 4.21 -7.15 11.25
N TYR A 44 3.53 -6.63 10.24
CA TYR A 44 2.28 -7.20 9.78
C TYR A 44 2.48 -8.61 9.23
N LEU A 45 3.49 -8.80 8.41
CA LEU A 45 3.86 -10.07 7.81
C LEU A 45 4.26 -11.10 8.89
N ALA A 46 5.11 -10.70 9.83
CA ALA A 46 5.53 -11.54 10.94
C ALA A 46 4.33 -11.99 11.80
N ASN A 47 3.45 -11.07 12.16
CA ASN A 47 2.25 -11.37 12.94
C ASN A 47 1.27 -12.27 12.17
N TYR A 48 1.20 -12.13 10.86
CA TYR A 48 0.40 -13.01 10.02
C TYR A 48 0.90 -14.46 10.10
N PHE A 49 2.19 -14.69 9.95
CA PHE A 49 2.77 -16.03 10.03
C PHE A 49 2.66 -16.66 11.42
N LYS A 50 2.83 -15.88 12.48
CA LYS A 50 2.73 -16.35 13.86
C LYS A 50 1.35 -16.89 14.24
N LYS A 51 0.32 -16.57 13.46
CA LYS A 51 -1.06 -17.08 13.69
C LYS A 51 -1.27 -18.51 13.24
N PHE A 52 -0.39 -19.07 12.39
CA PHE A 52 -0.59 -20.40 11.81
C PHE A 52 -0.08 -21.55 12.66
N ALA A 53 0.78 -21.29 13.63
CA ALA A 53 1.31 -22.32 14.50
C ALA A 53 1.80 -21.72 15.84
N ASP A 54 1.94 -22.58 16.85
CA ASP A 54 2.59 -22.22 18.09
C ASP A 54 4.10 -22.31 17.93
N PHE A 55 4.73 -21.18 17.68
CA PHE A 55 6.17 -21.06 17.52
C PHE A 55 6.87 -20.83 18.87
N SER A 56 8.08 -21.37 19.01
CA SER A 56 8.95 -21.01 20.13
C SER A 56 9.42 -19.55 20.00
N LYS A 57 9.94 -18.97 21.09
CA LYS A 57 10.45 -17.59 21.07
C LYS A 57 11.58 -17.39 20.05
N ASP A 58 12.45 -18.38 19.89
CA ASP A 58 13.54 -18.31 18.93
C ASP A 58 13.01 -18.34 17.49
N GLN A 59 12.01 -19.18 17.22
CA GLN A 59 11.33 -19.22 15.93
C GLN A 59 10.58 -17.93 15.63
N GLU A 60 9.91 -17.32 16.62
CA GLU A 60 9.27 -16.02 16.46
C GLU A 60 10.28 -14.94 16.08
N GLN A 61 11.45 -14.94 16.71
CA GLN A 61 12.52 -14.01 16.38
C GLN A 61 13.05 -14.22 14.95
N GLU A 62 13.21 -15.46 14.51
CA GLU A 62 13.60 -15.79 13.13
C GLU A 62 12.53 -15.30 12.13
N ILE A 63 11.24 -15.40 12.46
CA ILE A 63 10.15 -14.90 11.63
C ILE A 63 10.20 -13.36 11.53
N ASP A 64 10.46 -12.66 12.65
CA ASP A 64 10.60 -11.21 12.66
C ASP A 64 11.78 -10.75 11.79
N ASP A 65 12.94 -11.37 11.95
CA ASP A 65 14.15 -11.05 11.19
C ASP A 65 13.98 -11.33 9.70
N PHE A 66 13.35 -12.45 9.38
CA PHE A 66 13.02 -12.81 8.01
C PHE A 66 12.04 -11.84 7.36
N SER A 67 11.01 -11.40 8.09
CA SER A 67 10.02 -10.45 7.59
C SER A 67 10.65 -9.09 7.26
N LYS A 68 11.63 -8.63 8.07
CA LYS A 68 12.42 -7.43 7.78
C LYS A 68 13.27 -7.59 6.52
N GLN A 69 13.95 -8.72 6.38
CA GLN A 69 14.76 -9.01 5.20
C GLN A 69 13.90 -9.07 3.94
N TYR A 70 12.73 -9.66 4.00
CA TYR A 70 11.79 -9.72 2.90
C TYR A 70 11.27 -8.33 2.49
N GLN A 71 10.98 -7.46 3.46
CA GLN A 71 10.60 -6.08 3.19
C GLN A 71 11.70 -5.33 2.42
N VAL A 72 12.95 -5.44 2.87
CA VAL A 72 14.10 -4.84 2.18
C VAL A 72 14.24 -5.41 0.76
N TRP A 73 14.12 -6.71 0.60
CA TRP A 73 14.21 -7.38 -0.69
C TRP A 73 13.13 -6.90 -1.68
N ILE A 74 11.88 -6.74 -1.25
CA ILE A 74 10.81 -6.18 -2.09
C ILE A 74 11.13 -4.75 -2.51
N ILE A 75 11.59 -3.92 -1.58
CA ILE A 75 11.93 -2.53 -1.85
C ILE A 75 13.04 -2.46 -2.92
N GLU A 76 14.11 -3.19 -2.71
CA GLU A 76 15.29 -3.14 -3.59
C GLU A 76 15.01 -3.70 -4.99
N ASN A 77 14.15 -4.69 -5.11
CA ASN A 77 13.97 -5.42 -6.37
C ASN A 77 12.70 -5.07 -7.13
N HIS A 78 11.67 -4.55 -6.47
CA HIS A 78 10.34 -4.46 -7.09
C HIS A 78 9.63 -3.11 -6.94
N ILE A 79 10.00 -2.28 -5.97
CA ILE A 79 9.22 -1.07 -5.65
C ILE A 79 9.26 -0.04 -6.78
N GLU A 80 10.40 0.15 -7.41
CA GLU A 80 10.57 1.11 -8.51
C GLU A 80 9.71 0.71 -9.71
N GLU A 81 9.76 -0.55 -10.10
CA GLU A 81 8.99 -1.08 -11.21
C GLU A 81 7.48 -1.03 -10.96
N PHE A 82 7.04 -1.27 -9.74
CA PHE A 82 5.65 -1.04 -9.34
C PHE A 82 5.25 0.42 -9.45
N GLY A 83 6.11 1.33 -9.02
CA GLY A 83 5.90 2.76 -9.16
C GLY A 83 5.68 3.15 -10.62
N ASP A 84 6.50 2.67 -11.53
CA ASP A 84 6.40 2.92 -12.97
C ASP A 84 5.08 2.37 -13.55
N LEU A 85 4.69 1.17 -13.17
CA LEU A 85 3.42 0.58 -13.59
C LEU A 85 2.19 1.36 -13.10
N LEU A 86 2.25 1.89 -11.88
CA LEU A 86 1.19 2.74 -11.32
C LEU A 86 1.09 4.09 -12.06
N VAL A 87 2.22 4.68 -12.43
CA VAL A 87 2.26 5.90 -13.26
C VAL A 87 1.66 5.62 -14.64
N GLU A 88 2.02 4.51 -15.27
CA GLU A 88 1.45 4.08 -16.55
C GLU A 88 -0.07 3.87 -16.45
N LEU A 89 -0.55 3.23 -15.38
CA LEU A 89 -1.98 3.04 -15.14
C LEU A 89 -2.72 4.36 -14.98
N LYS A 90 -2.14 5.31 -14.23
CA LYS A 90 -2.72 6.64 -14.04
C LYS A 90 -2.84 7.43 -15.35
N SER A 91 -1.90 7.26 -16.27
CA SER A 91 -1.90 7.91 -17.58
C SER A 91 -2.66 7.14 -18.66
N SER A 92 -3.15 5.92 -18.37
CA SER A 92 -3.89 5.11 -19.31
C SER A 92 -5.28 5.66 -19.61
N ASN A 93 -5.80 5.35 -20.80
CA ASN A 93 -7.16 5.69 -21.23
C ASN A 93 -7.99 4.41 -21.44
N ALA A 94 -9.24 4.55 -21.87
CA ALA A 94 -10.14 3.43 -22.11
C ALA A 94 -9.60 2.36 -23.08
N ASN A 95 -8.71 2.75 -24.01
CA ASN A 95 -8.12 1.83 -24.98
C ASN A 95 -6.86 1.11 -24.47
N SER A 96 -6.12 1.72 -23.53
CA SER A 96 -4.84 1.21 -23.03
C SER A 96 -4.91 0.60 -21.63
N VAL A 97 -5.98 0.86 -20.88
CA VAL A 97 -6.11 0.39 -19.47
C VAL A 97 -6.05 -1.13 -19.36
N SER A 98 -6.68 -1.86 -20.26
CA SER A 98 -6.67 -3.33 -20.26
C SER A 98 -5.27 -3.89 -20.43
N TYR A 99 -4.48 -3.33 -21.31
CA TYR A 99 -3.09 -3.72 -21.54
C TYR A 99 -2.21 -3.42 -20.30
N THR A 100 -2.40 -2.26 -19.68
CA THR A 100 -1.66 -1.89 -18.47
C THR A 100 -2.02 -2.80 -17.29
N VAL A 101 -3.31 -3.13 -17.11
CA VAL A 101 -3.77 -4.06 -16.07
C VAL A 101 -3.17 -5.44 -16.29
N GLU A 102 -3.09 -5.92 -17.52
CA GLU A 102 -2.45 -7.21 -17.86
C GLU A 102 -0.96 -7.22 -17.51
N LYS A 103 -0.24 -6.13 -17.78
CA LYS A 103 1.17 -5.97 -17.36
C LYS A 103 1.32 -6.04 -15.83
N ILE A 104 0.45 -5.36 -15.09
CA ILE A 104 0.45 -5.35 -13.63
C ILE A 104 0.19 -6.77 -13.10
N ASP A 105 -0.81 -7.47 -13.62
CA ASP A 105 -1.13 -8.84 -13.23
C ASP A 105 0.05 -9.79 -13.47
N LYS A 106 0.67 -9.70 -14.64
CA LYS A 106 1.84 -10.51 -14.99
C LYS A 106 3.03 -10.22 -14.07
N LYS A 107 3.27 -8.97 -13.75
CA LYS A 107 4.33 -8.57 -12.80
C LYS A 107 4.04 -9.10 -11.40
N PHE A 108 2.81 -8.97 -10.95
CA PHE A 108 2.38 -9.47 -9.66
C PHE A 108 2.57 -11.00 -9.53
N ARG A 109 2.22 -11.76 -10.55
CA ARG A 109 2.47 -13.22 -10.60
C ARG A 109 3.94 -13.56 -10.55
N ASN A 110 4.79 -12.81 -11.22
CA ASN A 110 6.24 -13.00 -11.16
C ASN A 110 6.78 -12.75 -9.74
N ILE A 111 6.33 -11.69 -9.09
CA ILE A 111 6.71 -11.40 -7.69
C ILE A 111 6.23 -12.50 -6.75
N LEU A 112 5.01 -13.00 -6.90
CA LEU A 112 4.53 -14.12 -6.09
C LEU A 112 5.38 -15.37 -6.29
N ARG A 113 5.81 -15.66 -7.51
CA ARG A 113 6.70 -16.79 -7.80
C ARG A 113 8.07 -16.62 -7.16
N GLU A 114 8.67 -15.44 -7.29
CA GLU A 114 9.96 -15.11 -6.67
C GLU A 114 9.85 -15.11 -5.15
N THR A 115 8.74 -14.63 -4.60
CA THR A 115 8.42 -14.70 -3.17
C THR A 115 8.39 -16.14 -2.69
N ASN A 116 7.73 -17.03 -3.40
CA ASN A 116 7.69 -18.45 -3.04
C ASN A 116 9.08 -19.07 -3.00
N VAL A 117 9.95 -18.75 -3.95
CA VAL A 117 11.35 -19.21 -3.96
C VAL A 117 12.11 -18.62 -2.78
N TYR A 118 11.92 -17.33 -2.48
CA TYR A 118 12.55 -16.68 -1.35
C TYR A 118 12.16 -17.30 -0.01
N PHE A 119 10.89 -17.64 0.17
CA PHE A 119 10.36 -18.26 1.40
C PHE A 119 10.68 -19.75 1.53
N ALA A 120 10.92 -20.47 0.45
CA ALA A 120 11.12 -21.92 0.47
C ALA A 120 12.31 -22.33 1.35
N SER A 121 13.43 -21.63 1.28
CA SER A 121 14.65 -21.97 2.01
C SER A 121 14.54 -21.76 3.52
N PRO A 122 14.13 -20.59 4.04
CA PRO A 122 14.00 -20.38 5.48
C PRO A 122 12.90 -21.23 6.10
N PHE A 123 11.76 -21.45 5.42
CA PHE A 123 10.66 -22.24 5.98
C PHE A 123 10.90 -23.76 5.94
N ALA A 124 11.82 -24.24 5.12
CA ALA A 124 12.24 -25.64 5.18
C ALA A 124 12.84 -26.04 6.54
N LYS A 125 13.35 -25.08 7.30
CA LYS A 125 13.87 -25.30 8.66
C LYS A 125 12.78 -25.55 9.71
N PHE A 126 11.53 -25.13 9.43
CA PHE A 126 10.39 -25.28 10.35
C PHE A 126 9.59 -26.57 10.10
N SER A 127 9.89 -27.29 9.06
CA SER A 127 9.33 -28.61 8.78
C SER A 127 10.28 -29.72 9.25
#